data_c71a07f81694956135809283b16a00b7
#
_entry.id   c71a07f81694956135809283b16a00b7
#
_cell.length_a   1.000
_cell.length_b   1.000
_cell.length_c   1.000
_cell.angle_alpha   90.00
_cell.angle_beta   90.00
_cell.angle_gamma   90.00
#
_symmetry.space_group_name_H-M   'P 1'
#
loop_
_entity.id
_entity.type
_entity.pdbx_description
1 polymer ?
#
loop_
_entity_poly.entity_id
_entity_poly.type
_entity_poly.pdbx_seq_one_letter_code
_entity_poly.pdbx_strand_id
1 'polypeptide(L)'
;MARNILITGSSHGIGAGCAVAFARDEKANVGICGNKDPAGAEAVARQCEEFGVRTKVYLGNVGSHDFCKATMEDFIATFGRIDVLVNNAGGALQIPGGPKGEFKDMPMDYWDSQIALNLNSAAYLSRYAVADMVEKKTEGRIVNVSSVHAAVTWVHRRLLPYSAGKAGLEMFTRSHGVEVAKYGIRVNCIAPGLIYTKIMSRYSEADVRGFNHKIPVGRGGKVEEIVPAIQFMADVEKTRFITGQVLRVDGGQSCDGSIESMNFPAGGL
;
A
#
# COMPACT_ATOMS: atom_id res chain seq x y z
N MET A 1 1.80 -0.46 26.52
CA MET A 1 2.52 -1.52 25.77
C MET A 1 2.83 -0.98 24.38
N ALA A 2 3.96 -1.40 23.79
CA ALA A 2 4.25 -1.06 22.39
C ALA A 2 3.19 -1.66 21.46
N ARG A 3 2.82 -0.92 20.41
CA ARG A 3 1.93 -1.44 19.36
C ARG A 3 2.69 -2.44 18.49
N ASN A 4 1.98 -3.42 17.93
CA ASN A 4 2.52 -4.40 17.01
C ASN A 4 1.90 -4.21 15.63
N ILE A 5 2.73 -3.95 14.63
CA ILE A 5 2.34 -3.52 13.31
C ILE A 5 2.89 -4.49 12.26
N LEU A 6 2.03 -5.05 11.43
CA LEU A 6 2.45 -5.84 10.26
C LEU A 6 2.33 -4.99 9.00
N ILE A 7 3.41 -4.91 8.22
CA ILE A 7 3.45 -4.11 6.98
C ILE A 7 3.86 -5.01 5.82
N THR A 8 3.01 -5.13 4.81
CA THR A 8 3.33 -5.89 3.61
C THR A 8 4.06 -5.05 2.56
N GLY A 9 4.95 -5.68 1.79
CA GLY A 9 5.76 -4.98 0.79
C GLY A 9 6.73 -3.98 1.41
N SER A 10 7.29 -4.30 2.57
CA SER A 10 8.11 -3.40 3.38
C SER A 10 9.62 -3.62 3.24
N SER A 11 10.10 -4.34 2.23
CA SER A 11 11.52 -4.42 1.90
C SER A 11 12.08 -3.16 1.22
N HIS A 12 11.23 -2.29 0.69
CA HIS A 12 11.61 -1.01 0.05
C HIS A 12 10.42 -0.05 -0.08
N GLY A 13 10.69 1.18 -0.55
CA GLY A 13 9.67 2.17 -0.92
C GLY A 13 8.76 2.58 0.25
N ILE A 14 7.46 2.74 -0.03
CA ILE A 14 6.48 3.23 0.97
C ILE A 14 6.43 2.31 2.19
N GLY A 15 6.39 0.99 1.98
CA GLY A 15 6.33 0.04 3.10
C GLY A 15 7.55 0.10 4.01
N ALA A 16 8.75 0.23 3.46
CA ALA A 16 9.98 0.42 4.24
C ALA A 16 9.96 1.73 5.02
N GLY A 17 9.57 2.83 4.35
CA GLY A 17 9.40 4.13 5.01
C GLY A 17 8.41 4.09 6.17
N CYS A 18 7.29 3.37 6.00
CA CYS A 18 6.32 3.15 7.07
C CYS A 18 6.94 2.36 8.24
N ALA A 19 7.65 1.26 7.96
CA ALA A 19 8.26 0.42 8.99
C ALA A 19 9.20 1.24 9.87
N VAL A 20 10.12 1.97 9.25
CA VAL A 20 11.07 2.84 9.95
C VAL A 20 10.38 3.96 10.72
N ALA A 21 9.35 4.60 10.14
CA ALA A 21 8.62 5.67 10.81
C ALA A 21 7.84 5.18 12.03
N PHE A 22 7.12 4.06 11.95
CA PHE A 22 6.44 3.48 13.10
C PHE A 22 7.41 3.05 14.22
N ALA A 23 8.55 2.47 13.86
CA ALA A 23 9.59 2.12 14.82
C ALA A 23 10.18 3.35 15.51
N ARG A 24 10.49 4.41 14.74
CA ARG A 24 11.10 5.65 15.24
C ARG A 24 10.15 6.44 16.10
N ASP A 25 8.95 6.74 15.58
CA ASP A 25 8.04 7.75 16.13
C ASP A 25 7.14 7.18 17.24
N GLU A 26 6.79 5.90 17.13
CA GLU A 26 5.83 5.26 18.04
C GLU A 26 6.44 4.12 18.88
N LYS A 27 7.70 3.81 18.65
CA LYS A 27 8.36 2.66 19.29
C LYS A 27 7.57 1.36 19.12
N ALA A 28 6.94 1.21 17.95
CA ALA A 28 6.13 0.04 17.62
C ALA A 28 7.02 -1.15 17.20
N ASN A 29 6.65 -2.35 17.60
CA ASN A 29 7.23 -3.57 17.05
C ASN A 29 6.73 -3.78 15.62
N VAL A 30 7.58 -4.22 14.70
CA VAL A 30 7.25 -4.26 13.28
C VAL A 30 7.51 -5.63 12.66
N GLY A 31 6.47 -6.21 12.07
CA GLY A 31 6.57 -7.31 11.12
C GLY A 31 6.85 -6.76 9.71
N ILE A 32 7.96 -7.15 9.12
CA ILE A 32 8.42 -6.72 7.81
C ILE A 32 8.16 -7.84 6.82
N CYS A 33 7.20 -7.63 5.91
CA CYS A 33 6.85 -8.64 4.92
C CYS A 33 7.37 -8.27 3.54
N GLY A 34 8.29 -9.08 3.01
CA GLY A 34 8.89 -8.97 1.68
C GLY A 34 8.67 -10.21 0.82
N ASN A 35 9.05 -10.14 -0.45
CA ASN A 35 8.97 -11.31 -1.35
C ASN A 35 10.34 -11.66 -1.92
N LYS A 36 10.83 -10.88 -2.91
CA LYS A 36 12.03 -11.21 -3.72
C LYS A 36 13.27 -10.43 -3.31
N ASP A 37 13.20 -9.65 -2.25
CA ASP A 37 14.31 -8.82 -1.75
C ASP A 37 14.54 -9.09 -0.27
N PRO A 38 15.12 -10.24 0.10
CA PRO A 38 15.42 -10.57 1.48
C PRO A 38 16.43 -9.60 2.10
N ALA A 39 17.45 -9.18 1.34
CA ALA A 39 18.46 -8.25 1.84
C ALA A 39 17.86 -6.88 2.18
N GLY A 40 16.92 -6.38 1.35
CA GLY A 40 16.18 -5.15 1.64
C GLY A 40 15.31 -5.28 2.89
N ALA A 41 14.60 -6.39 3.05
CA ALA A 41 13.78 -6.64 4.23
C ALA A 41 14.61 -6.68 5.52
N GLU A 42 15.74 -7.37 5.51
CA GLU A 42 16.68 -7.43 6.64
C GLU A 42 17.33 -6.07 6.95
N ALA A 43 17.64 -5.28 5.92
CA ALA A 43 18.16 -3.94 6.12
C ALA A 43 17.14 -3.02 6.81
N VAL A 44 15.86 -3.11 6.43
CA VAL A 44 14.77 -2.36 7.08
C VAL A 44 14.58 -2.85 8.52
N ALA A 45 14.66 -4.16 8.77
CA ALA A 45 14.57 -4.70 10.12
C ALA A 45 15.65 -4.10 11.04
N ARG A 46 16.91 -4.12 10.60
CA ARG A 46 18.02 -3.52 11.36
C ARG A 46 17.81 -2.02 11.62
N GLN A 47 17.34 -1.26 10.63
CA GLN A 47 17.02 0.17 10.83
C GLN A 47 15.92 0.37 11.88
N CYS A 48 14.91 -0.48 11.92
CA CYS A 48 13.88 -0.41 12.94
C CYS A 48 14.44 -0.73 14.33
N GLU A 49 15.30 -1.74 14.43
CA GLU A 49 15.92 -2.19 15.69
C GLU A 49 16.83 -1.14 16.32
N GLU A 50 17.42 -0.21 15.53
CA GLU A 50 18.15 0.95 16.03
C GLU A 50 17.30 1.85 16.95
N PHE A 51 15.98 1.80 16.82
CA PHE A 51 15.04 2.52 17.68
C PHE A 51 14.61 1.74 18.93
N GLY A 52 15.21 0.55 19.19
CA GLY A 52 14.97 -0.28 20.36
C GLY A 52 13.68 -1.09 20.30
N VAL A 53 13.12 -1.32 19.13
CA VAL A 53 11.92 -2.11 18.91
C VAL A 53 12.26 -3.54 18.46
N ARG A 54 11.29 -4.45 18.60
CA ARG A 54 11.41 -5.81 18.07
C ARG A 54 10.93 -5.85 16.62
N THR A 55 11.64 -6.61 15.79
CA THR A 55 11.24 -6.86 14.41
C THR A 55 11.14 -8.36 14.11
N LYS A 56 10.43 -8.70 13.05
CA LYS A 56 10.48 -10.03 12.42
C LYS A 56 10.23 -9.92 10.93
N VAL A 57 11.07 -10.61 10.15
CA VAL A 57 10.97 -10.63 8.69
C VAL A 57 10.19 -11.85 8.22
N TYR A 58 9.28 -11.64 7.29
CA TYR A 58 8.47 -12.65 6.61
C TYR A 58 8.71 -12.56 5.11
N LEU A 59 9.17 -13.65 4.50
CA LEU A 59 9.52 -13.69 3.09
C LEU A 59 8.63 -14.66 2.32
N GLY A 60 7.81 -14.13 1.40
CA GLY A 60 6.94 -14.93 0.56
C GLY A 60 5.95 -14.11 -0.26
N ASN A 61 5.11 -14.82 -1.01
CA ASN A 61 4.13 -14.22 -1.89
C ASN A 61 2.80 -13.96 -1.14
N VAL A 62 2.48 -12.71 -0.87
CA VAL A 62 1.21 -12.33 -0.24
C VAL A 62 -0.03 -12.62 -1.11
N GLY A 63 0.14 -12.92 -2.39
CA GLY A 63 -0.95 -13.45 -3.24
C GLY A 63 -1.34 -14.89 -2.88
N SER A 64 -0.55 -15.59 -2.06
CA SER A 64 -0.87 -16.92 -1.52
C SER A 64 -1.63 -16.80 -0.21
N HIS A 65 -2.81 -17.40 -0.16
CA HIS A 65 -3.61 -17.46 1.06
C HIS A 65 -2.87 -18.16 2.22
N ASP A 66 -2.21 -19.28 1.92
CA ASP A 66 -1.50 -20.07 2.94
C ASP A 66 -0.31 -19.30 3.53
N PHE A 67 0.43 -18.54 2.69
CA PHE A 67 1.49 -17.66 3.16
C PHE A 67 0.94 -16.56 4.08
N CYS A 68 -0.17 -15.92 3.71
CA CYS A 68 -0.81 -14.88 4.51
C CYS A 68 -1.29 -15.43 5.86
N LYS A 69 -1.89 -16.63 5.86
CA LYS A 69 -2.31 -17.33 7.08
C LYS A 69 -1.13 -17.59 8.00
N ALA A 70 -0.11 -18.29 7.50
CA ALA A 70 1.07 -18.65 8.28
C ALA A 70 1.81 -17.40 8.81
N THR A 71 1.91 -16.34 8.01
CA THR A 71 2.52 -15.07 8.42
C THR A 71 1.77 -14.45 9.59
N MET A 72 0.44 -14.39 9.55
CA MET A 72 -0.34 -13.78 10.62
C MET A 72 -0.32 -14.63 11.88
N GLU A 73 -0.44 -15.95 11.78
CA GLU A 73 -0.34 -16.87 12.91
C GLU A 73 1.00 -16.73 13.63
N ASP A 74 2.09 -16.70 12.88
CA ASP A 74 3.43 -16.54 13.45
C ASP A 74 3.65 -15.11 14.00
N PHE A 75 3.11 -14.07 13.34
CA PHE A 75 3.16 -12.71 13.86
C PHE A 75 2.48 -12.60 15.23
N ILE A 76 1.29 -13.16 15.37
CA ILE A 76 0.53 -13.18 16.63
C ILE A 76 1.28 -13.98 17.69
N ALA A 77 1.84 -15.15 17.35
CA ALA A 77 2.66 -15.95 18.25
C ALA A 77 3.92 -15.19 18.74
N THR A 78 4.53 -14.39 17.85
CA THR A 78 5.76 -13.63 18.15
C THR A 78 5.50 -12.39 19.01
N PHE A 79 4.47 -11.60 18.69
CA PHE A 79 4.22 -10.30 19.29
C PHE A 79 3.04 -10.27 20.26
N GLY A 80 2.26 -11.35 20.31
CA GLY A 80 1.13 -11.53 21.22
C GLY A 80 -0.22 -11.08 20.63
N ARG A 81 -0.27 -10.04 19.78
CA ARG A 81 -1.46 -9.53 19.09
C ARG A 81 -1.07 -8.65 17.91
N ILE A 82 -2.02 -8.35 17.06
CA ILE A 82 -1.87 -7.31 16.04
C ILE A 82 -2.68 -6.05 16.40
N ASP A 83 -2.04 -4.89 16.37
CA ASP A 83 -2.69 -3.60 16.60
C ASP A 83 -2.96 -2.85 15.28
N VAL A 84 -2.03 -2.97 14.31
CA VAL A 84 -2.15 -2.33 13.00
C VAL A 84 -1.72 -3.27 11.88
N LEU A 85 -2.53 -3.34 10.84
CA LEU A 85 -2.18 -3.98 9.57
C LEU A 85 -2.07 -2.93 8.47
N VAL A 86 -0.90 -2.85 7.82
CA VAL A 86 -0.71 -2.02 6.62
C VAL A 86 -0.58 -2.94 5.41
N ASN A 87 -1.65 -3.05 4.63
CA ASN A 87 -1.69 -3.76 3.36
C ASN A 87 -1.10 -2.87 2.25
N ASN A 88 0.24 -2.81 2.19
CA ASN A 88 0.96 -1.98 1.23
C ASN A 88 1.50 -2.77 0.04
N ALA A 89 1.72 -4.08 0.18
CA ALA A 89 2.19 -4.89 -0.95
C ALA A 89 1.29 -4.72 -2.17
N GLY A 90 1.90 -4.45 -3.30
CA GLY A 90 1.18 -4.23 -4.54
C GLY A 90 2.06 -3.61 -5.61
N GLY A 91 1.53 -3.54 -6.80
CA GLY A 91 2.20 -2.93 -7.95
C GLY A 91 1.79 -3.59 -9.26
N ALA A 92 2.01 -2.88 -10.35
CA ALA A 92 1.91 -3.47 -11.68
C ALA A 92 3.13 -4.36 -11.92
N LEU A 93 2.92 -5.67 -11.94
CA LEU A 93 3.96 -6.62 -12.34
C LEU A 93 4.35 -6.38 -13.81
N GLN A 94 5.51 -6.86 -14.21
CA GLN A 94 5.89 -6.80 -15.62
C GLN A 94 4.90 -7.61 -16.48
N ILE A 95 4.40 -6.99 -17.54
CA ILE A 95 3.52 -7.68 -18.50
C ILE A 95 4.38 -8.60 -19.34
N PRO A 96 4.09 -9.90 -19.40
CA PRO A 96 4.73 -10.78 -20.36
C PRO A 96 4.55 -10.24 -21.79
N GLY A 97 5.63 -10.15 -22.56
CA GLY A 97 5.60 -9.57 -23.91
C GLY A 97 5.72 -8.02 -23.96
N GLY A 98 5.88 -7.34 -22.82
CA GLY A 98 6.09 -5.88 -22.73
C GLY A 98 4.83 -5.05 -22.84
N PRO A 99 4.94 -3.69 -22.90
CA PRO A 99 3.80 -2.76 -22.78
C PRO A 99 2.89 -2.71 -24.02
N LYS A 100 3.15 -3.47 -25.06
CA LYS A 100 2.46 -3.40 -26.37
C LYS A 100 1.31 -4.42 -26.55
N GLY A 101 1.09 -5.37 -25.61
CA GLY A 101 -0.01 -6.35 -25.71
C GLY A 101 -1.39 -5.70 -25.47
N GLU A 102 -2.44 -6.03 -26.21
CA GLU A 102 -3.82 -5.61 -25.94
C GLU A 102 -4.47 -6.56 -24.92
N PHE A 103 -5.57 -6.12 -24.28
CA PHE A 103 -6.26 -6.96 -23.30
C PHE A 103 -6.70 -8.31 -23.87
N LYS A 104 -7.12 -8.32 -25.16
CA LYS A 104 -7.48 -9.56 -25.86
C LYS A 104 -6.37 -10.61 -25.93
N ASP A 105 -5.11 -10.17 -25.80
CA ASP A 105 -3.91 -11.03 -25.88
C ASP A 105 -3.28 -11.24 -24.49
N MET A 106 -3.91 -10.75 -23.41
CA MET A 106 -3.40 -10.85 -22.06
C MET A 106 -3.54 -12.29 -21.53
N PRO A 107 -2.46 -12.94 -21.08
CA PRO A 107 -2.57 -14.21 -20.39
C PRO A 107 -3.42 -14.08 -19.12
N MET A 108 -4.38 -14.98 -18.91
CA MET A 108 -5.29 -14.89 -17.76
C MET A 108 -4.61 -15.21 -16.43
N ASP A 109 -3.56 -16.03 -16.43
CA ASP A 109 -2.71 -16.24 -15.25
C ASP A 109 -1.99 -14.96 -14.80
N TYR A 110 -1.63 -14.07 -15.74
CA TYR A 110 -1.13 -12.74 -15.39
C TYR A 110 -2.24 -11.90 -14.73
N TRP A 111 -3.45 -11.90 -15.28
CA TRP A 111 -4.61 -11.23 -14.67
C TRP A 111 -4.81 -11.72 -13.23
N ASP A 112 -4.90 -13.04 -13.04
CA ASP A 112 -5.14 -13.67 -11.74
C ASP A 112 -4.03 -13.31 -10.74
N SER A 113 -2.76 -13.31 -11.17
CA SER A 113 -1.64 -12.93 -10.32
C SER A 113 -1.70 -11.46 -9.87
N GLN A 114 -2.19 -10.56 -10.73
CA GLN A 114 -2.39 -9.15 -10.39
C GLN A 114 -3.52 -8.96 -9.39
N ILE A 115 -4.64 -9.66 -9.55
CA ILE A 115 -5.76 -9.62 -8.59
C ILE A 115 -5.34 -10.23 -7.27
N ALA A 116 -4.65 -11.36 -7.29
CA ALA A 116 -4.12 -12.00 -6.08
C ALA A 116 -3.21 -11.05 -5.28
N LEU A 117 -2.29 -10.35 -5.96
CA LEU A 117 -1.36 -9.42 -5.32
C LEU A 117 -2.05 -8.14 -4.84
N ASN A 118 -2.90 -7.51 -5.66
CA ASN A 118 -3.37 -6.14 -5.42
C ASN A 118 -4.73 -6.05 -4.69
N LEU A 119 -5.44 -7.18 -4.54
CA LEU A 119 -6.73 -7.25 -3.85
C LEU A 119 -6.79 -8.40 -2.84
N ASN A 120 -6.58 -9.65 -3.28
CA ASN A 120 -6.82 -10.81 -2.43
C ASN A 120 -5.87 -10.85 -1.23
N SER A 121 -4.62 -10.42 -1.40
CA SER A 121 -3.62 -10.34 -0.32
C SER A 121 -4.13 -9.53 0.88
N ALA A 122 -4.75 -8.38 0.62
CA ALA A 122 -5.33 -7.54 1.66
C ALA A 122 -6.53 -8.22 2.33
N ALA A 123 -7.39 -8.89 1.58
CA ALA A 123 -8.52 -9.63 2.13
C ALA A 123 -8.03 -10.80 3.01
N TYR A 124 -7.03 -11.56 2.57
CA TYR A 124 -6.48 -12.68 3.32
C TYR A 124 -5.91 -12.24 4.67
N LEU A 125 -5.01 -11.26 4.67
CA LEU A 125 -4.40 -10.77 5.91
C LEU A 125 -5.42 -10.08 6.83
N SER A 126 -6.33 -9.28 6.26
CA SER A 126 -7.36 -8.59 7.05
C SER A 126 -8.28 -9.56 7.77
N ARG A 127 -8.64 -10.70 7.15
CA ARG A 127 -9.45 -11.74 7.78
C ARG A 127 -8.83 -12.23 9.10
N TYR A 128 -7.54 -12.54 9.08
CA TYR A 128 -6.83 -13.07 10.27
C TYR A 128 -6.53 -11.98 11.28
N ALA A 129 -6.21 -10.77 10.82
CA ALA A 129 -6.00 -9.63 11.69
C ALA A 129 -7.29 -9.28 12.47
N VAL A 130 -8.44 -9.22 11.80
CA VAL A 130 -9.72 -8.95 12.45
C VAL A 130 -10.08 -10.05 13.45
N ALA A 131 -9.83 -11.32 13.15
CA ALA A 131 -10.09 -12.40 14.08
C ALA A 131 -9.32 -12.20 15.41
N ASP A 132 -8.02 -11.89 15.33
CA ASP A 132 -7.20 -11.60 16.53
C ASP A 132 -7.65 -10.33 17.25
N MET A 133 -7.94 -9.25 16.50
CA MET A 133 -8.41 -7.97 17.06
C MET A 133 -9.74 -8.15 17.83
N VAL A 134 -10.67 -8.93 17.30
CA VAL A 134 -11.97 -9.20 17.93
C VAL A 134 -11.77 -10.07 19.18
N GLU A 135 -11.00 -11.15 19.08
CA GLU A 135 -10.73 -12.05 20.20
C GLU A 135 -10.08 -11.30 21.38
N LYS A 136 -9.13 -10.44 21.09
CA LYS A 136 -8.36 -9.67 22.10
C LYS A 136 -8.96 -8.32 22.45
N LYS A 137 -10.12 -7.99 21.86
CA LYS A 137 -10.81 -6.70 22.06
C LYS A 137 -9.90 -5.50 21.76
N THR A 138 -9.10 -5.60 20.71
CA THR A 138 -8.19 -4.54 20.27
C THR A 138 -8.93 -3.56 19.37
N GLU A 139 -8.87 -2.26 19.66
CA GLU A 139 -9.33 -1.20 18.75
C GLU A 139 -8.34 -1.07 17.57
N GLY A 140 -8.32 -2.07 16.69
CA GLY A 140 -7.33 -2.19 15.64
C GLY A 140 -7.51 -1.20 14.50
N ARG A 141 -6.45 -1.03 13.72
CA ARG A 141 -6.43 -0.21 12.50
C ARG A 141 -5.93 -1.04 11.32
N ILE A 142 -6.67 -0.99 10.22
CA ILE A 142 -6.25 -1.57 8.95
C ILE A 142 -6.13 -0.43 7.93
N VAL A 143 -4.93 -0.26 7.38
CA VAL A 143 -4.66 0.75 6.36
C VAL A 143 -4.29 0.04 5.06
N ASN A 144 -5.16 0.16 4.07
CA ASN A 144 -4.92 -0.36 2.74
C ASN A 144 -4.21 0.69 1.89
N VAL A 145 -3.23 0.30 1.08
CA VAL A 145 -2.56 1.19 0.14
C VAL A 145 -3.03 0.88 -1.28
N SER A 146 -3.92 1.74 -1.79
CA SER A 146 -4.45 1.69 -3.15
C SER A 146 -3.53 2.43 -4.13
N SER A 147 -4.08 3.17 -5.05
CA SER A 147 -3.40 3.97 -6.06
C SER A 147 -4.38 4.96 -6.69
N VAL A 148 -3.89 6.05 -7.25
CA VAL A 148 -4.69 6.90 -8.16
C VAL A 148 -5.30 6.09 -9.30
N HIS A 149 -4.65 5.00 -9.71
CA HIS A 149 -5.15 4.10 -10.76
C HIS A 149 -6.40 3.30 -10.39
N ALA A 150 -6.90 3.40 -9.17
CA ALA A 150 -8.23 2.93 -8.80
C ALA A 150 -9.36 3.84 -9.35
N ALA A 151 -9.06 5.11 -9.66
CA ALA A 151 -10.03 6.10 -10.09
C ALA A 151 -9.72 6.69 -11.48
N VAL A 152 -8.45 6.75 -11.88
CA VAL A 152 -8.01 7.32 -13.16
C VAL A 152 -7.13 6.34 -13.91
N THR A 153 -7.17 6.41 -15.23
CA THR A 153 -6.31 5.61 -16.11
C THR A 153 -5.62 6.50 -17.13
N TRP A 154 -4.52 6.01 -17.69
CA TRP A 154 -3.77 6.72 -18.71
C TRP A 154 -3.91 6.04 -20.07
N VAL A 155 -4.05 6.84 -21.10
CA VAL A 155 -3.93 6.37 -22.49
C VAL A 155 -2.54 5.73 -22.66
N HIS A 156 -2.45 4.63 -23.34
CA HIS A 156 -1.20 3.87 -23.59
C HIS A 156 -0.58 3.15 -22.37
N ARG A 157 -1.20 3.19 -21.18
CA ARG A 157 -0.77 2.37 -20.05
C ARG A 157 -1.74 1.22 -19.80
N ARG A 158 -1.22 0.00 -19.85
CA ARG A 158 -2.02 -1.24 -19.72
C ARG A 158 -1.99 -1.72 -18.29
N LEU A 159 -2.72 -1.02 -17.45
CA LEU A 159 -2.80 -1.31 -16.03
C LEU A 159 -4.13 -1.98 -15.64
N LEU A 160 -4.85 -2.57 -16.62
CA LEU A 160 -6.22 -3.09 -16.41
C LEU A 160 -6.36 -3.94 -15.15
N PRO A 161 -5.62 -5.06 -14.97
CA PRO A 161 -5.80 -5.88 -13.76
C PRO A 161 -5.29 -5.20 -12.50
N TYR A 162 -4.25 -4.36 -12.60
CA TYR A 162 -3.78 -3.56 -11.48
C TYR A 162 -4.84 -2.53 -11.04
N SER A 163 -5.39 -1.78 -12.00
CA SER A 163 -6.43 -0.78 -11.73
C SER A 163 -7.70 -1.44 -11.18
N ALA A 164 -8.11 -2.57 -11.76
CA ALA A 164 -9.24 -3.35 -11.26
C ALA A 164 -9.02 -3.84 -9.83
N GLY A 165 -7.83 -4.38 -9.53
CA GLY A 165 -7.45 -4.81 -8.18
C GLY A 165 -7.46 -3.64 -7.18
N LYS A 166 -6.91 -2.47 -7.56
CA LYS A 166 -6.87 -1.29 -6.67
C LYS A 166 -8.25 -0.65 -6.49
N ALA A 167 -9.09 -0.62 -7.52
CA ALA A 167 -10.49 -0.20 -7.39
C ALA A 167 -11.29 -1.15 -6.48
N GLY A 168 -11.10 -2.47 -6.66
CA GLY A 168 -11.65 -3.48 -5.77
C GLY A 168 -11.20 -3.31 -4.32
N LEU A 169 -9.93 -2.96 -4.09
CA LEU A 169 -9.38 -2.70 -2.76
C LEU A 169 -10.02 -1.47 -2.10
N GLU A 170 -10.33 -0.42 -2.85
CA GLU A 170 -11.06 0.75 -2.32
C GLU A 170 -12.49 0.37 -1.90
N MET A 171 -13.19 -0.44 -2.72
CA MET A 171 -14.53 -0.92 -2.35
C MET A 171 -14.49 -1.92 -1.19
N PHE A 172 -13.50 -2.82 -1.18
CA PHE A 172 -13.25 -3.71 -0.03
C PHE A 172 -13.04 -2.91 1.26
N THR A 173 -12.26 -1.83 1.21
CA THR A 173 -12.05 -0.93 2.36
C THR A 173 -13.35 -0.39 2.92
N ARG A 174 -14.26 0.08 2.06
CA ARG A 174 -15.57 0.61 2.46
C ARG A 174 -16.44 -0.46 3.12
N SER A 175 -16.61 -1.58 2.45
CA SER A 175 -17.45 -2.68 2.93
C SER A 175 -16.92 -3.25 4.24
N HIS A 176 -15.62 -3.51 4.31
CA HIS A 176 -14.95 -4.06 5.48
C HIS A 176 -14.98 -3.07 6.66
N GLY A 177 -14.76 -1.77 6.40
CA GLY A 177 -14.85 -0.72 7.41
C GLY A 177 -16.23 -0.62 8.08
N VAL A 178 -17.30 -0.84 7.31
CA VAL A 178 -18.68 -0.90 7.83
C VAL A 178 -18.89 -2.16 8.67
N GLU A 179 -18.45 -3.32 8.17
CA GLU A 179 -18.64 -4.61 8.83
C GLU A 179 -17.99 -4.66 10.21
N VAL A 180 -16.73 -4.22 10.33
CA VAL A 180 -15.93 -4.35 11.57
C VAL A 180 -16.04 -3.18 12.52
N ALA A 181 -16.73 -2.10 12.14
CA ALA A 181 -16.87 -0.89 12.96
C ALA A 181 -17.45 -1.16 14.36
N LYS A 182 -18.37 -2.10 14.46
CA LYS A 182 -18.98 -2.54 15.73
C LYS A 182 -18.00 -3.12 16.74
N TYR A 183 -16.83 -3.57 16.29
CA TYR A 183 -15.76 -4.09 17.14
C TYR A 183 -14.71 -3.02 17.54
N GLY A 184 -14.95 -1.74 17.20
CA GLY A 184 -13.96 -0.68 17.43
C GLY A 184 -12.83 -0.63 16.39
N ILE A 185 -12.83 -1.53 15.41
CA ILE A 185 -11.82 -1.60 14.33
C ILE A 185 -12.16 -0.57 13.25
N ARG A 186 -11.14 0.10 12.71
CA ARG A 186 -11.28 1.03 11.58
C ARG A 186 -10.46 0.54 10.39
N VAL A 187 -11.05 0.62 9.20
CA VAL A 187 -10.40 0.23 7.94
C VAL A 187 -10.46 1.42 7.00
N ASN A 188 -9.30 1.93 6.62
CA ASN A 188 -9.19 3.08 5.72
C ASN A 188 -8.16 2.79 4.62
N CYS A 189 -8.13 3.63 3.62
CA CYS A 189 -7.27 3.50 2.46
C CYS A 189 -6.52 4.79 2.18
N ILE A 190 -5.24 4.65 1.83
CA ILE A 190 -4.43 5.70 1.22
C ILE A 190 -4.28 5.35 -0.27
N ALA A 191 -4.52 6.33 -1.15
CA ALA A 191 -4.34 6.17 -2.58
C ALA A 191 -3.22 7.12 -3.08
N PRO A 192 -1.97 6.66 -3.13
CA PRO A 192 -0.85 7.47 -3.60
C PRO A 192 -0.94 7.76 -5.11
N GLY A 193 -0.44 8.94 -5.50
CA GLY A 193 -0.10 9.26 -6.88
C GLY A 193 1.22 8.64 -7.33
N LEU A 194 1.91 9.33 -8.24
CA LEU A 194 3.27 8.99 -8.61
C LEU A 194 4.21 9.28 -7.44
N ILE A 195 4.85 8.24 -6.91
CA ILE A 195 5.81 8.36 -5.79
C ILE A 195 7.19 7.92 -6.25
N TYR A 196 8.19 8.77 -5.98
CA TYR A 196 9.58 8.47 -6.30
C TYR A 196 10.10 7.37 -5.37
N THR A 197 10.18 6.18 -5.93
CA THR A 197 10.74 4.97 -5.31
C THR A 197 11.73 4.32 -6.27
N LYS A 198 12.37 3.24 -5.89
CA LYS A 198 13.29 2.47 -6.74
C LYS A 198 12.67 2.10 -8.12
N ILE A 199 11.35 2.04 -8.24
CA ILE A 199 10.67 1.77 -9.51
C ILE A 199 10.91 2.87 -10.56
N MET A 200 11.21 4.08 -10.13
CA MET A 200 11.47 5.21 -11.03
C MET A 200 12.75 5.06 -11.84
N SER A 201 13.72 4.25 -11.39
CA SER A 201 14.94 3.96 -12.16
C SER A 201 14.68 3.23 -13.50
N ARG A 202 13.43 2.78 -13.72
CA ARG A 202 13.01 2.13 -14.98
C ARG A 202 12.59 3.14 -16.06
N TYR A 203 12.47 4.41 -15.72
CA TYR A 203 11.98 5.46 -16.60
C TYR A 203 13.11 6.42 -16.97
N SER A 204 13.08 6.91 -18.22
CA SER A 204 13.98 7.96 -18.64
C SER A 204 13.62 9.30 -17.98
N GLU A 205 14.55 10.24 -17.98
CA GLU A 205 14.27 11.61 -17.49
C GLU A 205 13.13 12.27 -18.25
N ALA A 206 12.99 11.99 -19.57
CA ALA A 206 11.91 12.51 -20.39
C ALA A 206 10.56 11.94 -19.94
N ASP A 207 10.48 10.62 -19.61
CA ASP A 207 9.27 10.02 -19.04
C ASP A 207 8.91 10.66 -17.71
N VAL A 208 9.89 10.85 -16.83
CA VAL A 208 9.69 11.48 -15.52
C VAL A 208 9.18 12.90 -15.66
N ARG A 209 9.75 13.71 -16.57
CA ARG A 209 9.23 15.06 -16.88
C ARG A 209 7.79 15.00 -17.39
N GLY A 210 7.47 14.06 -18.31
CA GLY A 210 6.13 13.86 -18.81
C GLY A 210 5.12 13.46 -17.72
N PHE A 211 5.54 12.65 -16.74
CA PHE A 211 4.69 12.31 -15.59
C PHE A 211 4.45 13.52 -14.70
N ASN A 212 5.51 14.26 -14.38
CA ASN A 212 5.43 15.43 -13.50
C ASN A 212 4.52 16.51 -14.06
N HIS A 213 4.51 16.68 -15.38
CA HIS A 213 3.62 17.63 -16.06
C HIS A 213 2.12 17.31 -15.87
N LYS A 214 1.79 16.04 -15.56
CA LYS A 214 0.40 15.61 -15.30
C LYS A 214 0.00 15.71 -13.82
N ILE A 215 0.84 16.23 -12.98
CA ILE A 215 0.60 16.37 -11.55
C ILE A 215 0.52 17.87 -11.25
N PRO A 216 -0.61 18.40 -10.74
CA PRO A 216 -0.76 19.84 -10.46
C PRO A 216 0.33 20.45 -9.58
N VAL A 217 0.86 19.67 -8.61
CA VAL A 217 2.02 20.10 -7.79
C VAL A 217 3.33 20.18 -8.58
N GLY A 218 3.36 19.73 -9.85
CA GLY A 218 4.52 19.81 -10.76
C GLY A 218 5.58 18.72 -10.57
N ARG A 219 5.39 17.78 -9.64
CA ARG A 219 6.33 16.68 -9.38
C ARG A 219 5.65 15.47 -8.77
N GLY A 220 6.31 14.33 -8.85
CA GLY A 220 5.95 13.18 -8.03
C GLY A 220 6.19 13.44 -6.55
N GLY A 221 5.50 12.69 -5.70
CA GLY A 221 5.69 12.70 -4.25
C GLY A 221 6.91 11.88 -3.83
N LYS A 222 7.38 12.11 -2.62
CA LYS A 222 8.41 11.30 -1.95
C LYS A 222 7.73 10.34 -0.96
N VAL A 223 8.46 9.29 -0.56
CA VAL A 223 7.97 8.33 0.45
C VAL A 223 7.59 9.04 1.76
N GLU A 224 8.41 10.01 2.18
CA GLU A 224 8.21 10.79 3.39
C GLU A 224 6.93 11.67 3.36
N GLU A 225 6.35 11.89 2.18
CA GLU A 225 5.10 12.64 2.02
C GLU A 225 3.86 11.73 2.09
N ILE A 226 4.04 10.40 1.93
CA ILE A 226 2.95 9.41 2.03
C ILE A 226 2.86 8.82 3.44
N VAL A 227 4.00 8.54 4.05
CA VAL A 227 4.08 7.89 5.37
C VAL A 227 3.24 8.58 6.44
N PRO A 228 3.24 9.93 6.58
CA PRO A 228 2.42 10.61 7.58
C PRO A 228 0.91 10.37 7.42
N ALA A 229 0.42 10.22 6.18
CA ALA A 229 -0.99 9.90 5.93
C ALA A 229 -1.33 8.47 6.38
N ILE A 230 -0.41 7.52 6.19
CA ILE A 230 -0.57 6.14 6.66
C ILE A 230 -0.54 6.10 8.19
N GLN A 231 0.41 6.80 8.84
CA GLN A 231 0.47 6.91 10.29
C GLN A 231 -0.79 7.56 10.86
N PHE A 232 -1.30 8.62 10.23
CA PHE A 232 -2.56 9.26 10.62
C PHE A 232 -3.72 8.24 10.59
N MET A 233 -3.89 7.48 9.49
CA MET A 233 -4.95 6.48 9.39
C MET A 233 -4.77 5.29 10.35
N ALA A 234 -3.56 5.06 10.83
CA ALA A 234 -3.24 4.04 11.84
C ALA A 234 -3.35 4.54 13.29
N ASP A 235 -3.55 5.84 13.50
CA ASP A 235 -3.65 6.44 14.83
C ASP A 235 -5.05 6.22 15.42
N VAL A 236 -5.10 5.55 16.58
CA VAL A 236 -6.38 5.20 17.25
C VAL A 236 -7.13 6.44 17.71
N GLU A 237 -6.43 7.41 18.28
CA GLU A 237 -7.06 8.61 18.85
C GLU A 237 -7.60 9.55 17.75
N LYS A 238 -6.81 9.77 16.70
CA LYS A 238 -7.16 10.70 15.63
C LYS A 238 -8.24 10.15 14.69
N THR A 239 -8.39 8.82 14.60
CA THR A 239 -9.29 8.19 13.62
C THR A 239 -10.46 7.45 14.24
N ARG A 240 -10.85 7.75 15.47
CA ARG A 240 -11.97 7.09 16.16
C ARG A 240 -13.28 7.11 15.36
N PHE A 241 -13.51 8.15 14.58
CA PHE A 241 -14.73 8.34 13.78
C PHE A 241 -14.49 8.29 12.27
N ILE A 242 -13.31 7.77 11.83
CA ILE A 242 -12.95 7.66 10.42
C ILE A 242 -12.84 6.18 10.06
N THR A 243 -13.75 5.68 9.21
CA THR A 243 -13.70 4.32 8.66
C THR A 243 -14.29 4.29 7.26
N GLY A 244 -13.83 3.36 6.43
CA GLY A 244 -14.26 3.22 5.04
C GLY A 244 -13.79 4.34 4.11
N GLN A 245 -12.87 5.21 4.53
CA GLN A 245 -12.44 6.36 3.76
C GLN A 245 -11.25 6.03 2.85
N VAL A 246 -11.21 6.71 1.72
CA VAL A 246 -10.08 6.70 0.78
C VAL A 246 -9.50 8.11 0.71
N LEU A 247 -8.28 8.28 1.21
CA LEU A 247 -7.55 9.54 1.12
C LEU A 247 -6.55 9.46 -0.02
N ARG A 248 -6.73 10.31 -1.03
CA ARG A 248 -5.76 10.47 -2.12
C ARG A 248 -4.63 11.38 -1.66
N VAL A 249 -3.40 10.90 -1.88
CA VAL A 249 -2.16 11.64 -1.58
C VAL A 249 -1.35 11.65 -2.87
N ASP A 250 -1.71 12.50 -3.79
CA ASP A 250 -1.34 12.39 -5.20
C ASP A 250 -0.94 13.72 -5.88
N GLY A 251 -0.82 14.80 -5.09
CA GLY A 251 -0.47 16.11 -5.61
C GLY A 251 -1.50 16.71 -6.56
N GLY A 252 -2.77 16.27 -6.45
CA GLY A 252 -3.87 16.68 -7.33
C GLY A 252 -4.01 15.86 -8.61
N GLN A 253 -3.17 14.84 -8.80
CA GLN A 253 -3.13 14.03 -10.04
C GLN A 253 -4.50 13.46 -10.45
N SER A 254 -5.33 13.06 -9.48
CA SER A 254 -6.66 12.50 -9.75
C SER A 254 -7.76 13.55 -9.88
N CYS A 255 -7.47 14.81 -9.58
CA CYS A 255 -8.42 15.93 -9.65
C CYS A 255 -8.31 16.72 -10.95
N ASP A 256 -7.17 16.62 -11.63
CA ASP A 256 -6.95 17.32 -12.91
C ASP A 256 -7.71 16.59 -14.02
N GLY A 257 -8.86 17.15 -14.39
CA GLY A 257 -9.69 16.72 -15.53
C GLY A 257 -9.45 17.53 -16.80
N SER A 258 -8.50 18.48 -16.82
CA SER A 258 -8.31 19.34 -17.97
C SER A 258 -7.53 18.64 -19.09
N ILE A 259 -8.10 18.62 -20.27
CA ILE A 259 -7.44 18.22 -21.52
C ILE A 259 -6.38 19.27 -21.89
N GLU A 260 -6.54 20.47 -21.42
CA GLU A 260 -5.76 21.67 -21.76
C GLU A 260 -4.37 21.70 -21.12
N SER A 261 -4.18 21.00 -19.99
CA SER A 261 -2.85 20.83 -19.37
C SER A 261 -1.81 20.20 -20.31
N MET A 262 -2.25 19.74 -21.49
CA MET A 262 -1.36 19.13 -22.48
C MET A 262 -0.68 20.11 -23.42
N ASN A 263 -1.11 21.37 -23.51
CA ASN A 263 -0.69 22.29 -24.58
C ASN A 263 -0.30 23.71 -24.15
N PHE A 264 -0.32 24.04 -22.86
CA PHE A 264 0.18 25.34 -22.43
C PHE A 264 1.69 25.32 -22.24
N PRO A 265 2.46 26.18 -22.95
CA PRO A 265 3.86 26.38 -22.61
C PRO A 265 3.94 26.92 -21.18
N ALA A 266 4.96 26.46 -20.43
CA ALA A 266 5.23 26.96 -19.10
C ALA A 266 5.31 28.50 -19.14
N GLY A 267 4.33 29.16 -18.52
CA GLY A 267 4.24 30.63 -18.52
C GLY A 267 3.00 31.24 -19.16
N GLY A 268 2.03 30.43 -19.60
CA GLY A 268 0.80 30.92 -20.22
C GLY A 268 -0.42 30.85 -19.30
N LEU A 269 -0.54 31.71 -18.36
CA LEU A 269 -1.68 32.44 -17.82
C LEU A 269 -1.17 33.74 -17.25
#